data_8af216cfd53dd7761e8e582ebaf87f87
#
_entry.id   8af216cfd53dd7761e8e582ebaf87f87
#
_cell.length_a   1.000
_cell.length_b   1.000
_cell.length_c   1.000
_cell.angle_alpha   90.00
_cell.angle_beta   90.00
_cell.angle_gamma   90.00
#
_symmetry.space_group_name_H-M   'P 1'
#
loop_
_entity.id
_entity.type
_entity.pdbx_description
1 polymer ?
#
loop_
_entity_poly.entity_id
_entity_poly.type
_entity_poly.pdbx_seq_one_letter_code
_entity_poly.pdbx_strand_id
1 'polypeptide(L)'
;MRWTFAVGTVLVAALGFSAAAQDWYHDRDERFRDEHWRAHVFEHVRTDLDHIGSAWRAADRERRRLERTREELGDLQAKMEQGRYDGGELNDVIDSLTKSSNDERLSPRDRDVLHDDTNRLMDYREHHDHWAR
;
A
#
# COMPACT_ATOMS: atom_id res chain seq x y z
N MET A 1 25.90 54.21 -11.03
CA MET A 1 25.86 52.96 -10.28
C MET A 1 24.42 52.47 -10.26
N ARG A 2 24.14 51.44 -10.99
CA ARG A 2 22.82 50.83 -10.99
C ARG A 2 22.98 49.38 -10.52
N TRP A 3 22.45 49.08 -9.39
CA TRP A 3 22.37 47.73 -8.84
C TRP A 3 21.02 47.14 -9.23
N THR A 4 21.01 46.25 -10.19
CA THR A 4 19.86 45.43 -10.49
C THR A 4 20.01 44.14 -9.71
N PHE A 5 19.26 44.02 -8.63
CA PHE A 5 19.09 42.75 -7.93
C PHE A 5 18.09 41.93 -8.72
N ALA A 6 18.58 40.98 -9.50
CA ALA A 6 17.78 39.87 -9.99
C ALA A 6 17.60 38.91 -8.84
N VAL A 7 16.51 39.02 -8.13
CA VAL A 7 16.08 37.96 -7.19
C VAL A 7 15.47 36.88 -8.06
N GLY A 8 16.28 35.86 -8.33
CA GLY A 8 15.84 34.66 -9.04
C GLY A 8 14.87 33.87 -8.17
N THR A 9 13.65 33.84 -8.61
CA THR A 9 12.60 33.02 -8.04
C THR A 9 12.86 31.57 -8.43
N VAL A 10 13.50 30.80 -7.55
CA VAL A 10 13.63 29.34 -7.67
C VAL A 10 13.01 28.74 -6.42
N LEU A 11 11.70 28.65 -6.37
CA LEU A 11 11.02 28.00 -5.25
C LEU A 11 9.59 27.51 -5.58
N VAL A 12 9.39 26.91 -6.76
CA VAL A 12 8.05 26.40 -7.12
C VAL A 12 8.04 24.91 -7.47
N ALA A 13 9.19 24.25 -7.60
CA ALA A 13 9.22 22.84 -8.02
C ALA A 13 9.02 21.83 -6.89
N ALA A 14 9.15 22.23 -5.63
CA ALA A 14 9.06 21.30 -4.49
C ALA A 14 7.62 21.09 -3.98
N LEU A 15 6.70 21.97 -4.28
CA LEU A 15 5.32 21.91 -3.77
C LEU A 15 4.42 20.97 -4.58
N GLY A 16 4.73 20.72 -5.84
CA GLY A 16 3.91 19.85 -6.71
C GLY A 16 3.99 18.37 -6.37
N PHE A 17 5.16 17.87 -5.96
CA PHE A 17 5.33 16.46 -5.57
C PHE A 17 4.69 16.13 -4.23
N SER A 18 4.69 17.07 -3.29
CA SER A 18 4.08 16.92 -1.98
C SER A 18 2.56 16.84 -2.04
N ALA A 19 1.92 17.63 -2.92
CA ALA A 19 0.48 17.62 -3.11
C ALA A 19 -0.02 16.31 -3.74
N ALA A 20 0.65 15.81 -4.80
CA ALA A 20 0.29 14.55 -5.45
C ALA A 20 0.42 13.35 -4.52
N ALA A 21 1.46 13.31 -3.66
CA ALA A 21 1.62 12.25 -2.66
C ALA A 21 0.53 12.32 -1.60
N GLN A 22 0.14 13.50 -1.13
CA GLN A 22 -0.95 13.68 -0.17
C GLN A 22 -2.29 13.29 -0.77
N ASP A 23 -2.54 13.58 -2.05
CA ASP A 23 -3.76 13.18 -2.75
C ASP A 23 -3.89 11.66 -2.84
N TRP A 24 -2.79 10.94 -3.09
CA TRP A 24 -2.82 9.48 -3.12
C TRP A 24 -3.22 8.88 -1.77
N TYR A 25 -2.63 9.36 -0.66
CA TYR A 25 -2.97 8.89 0.68
C TYR A 25 -4.41 9.21 1.06
N HIS A 26 -4.90 10.37 0.65
CA HIS A 26 -6.29 10.76 0.85
C HIS A 26 -7.24 9.83 0.09
N ASP A 27 -6.98 9.56 -1.19
CA ASP A 27 -7.78 8.66 -2.02
C ASP A 27 -7.76 7.23 -1.48
N ARG A 28 -6.62 6.78 -0.95
CA ARG A 28 -6.51 5.51 -0.26
C ARG A 28 -7.43 5.44 0.95
N ASP A 29 -7.39 6.43 1.81
CA ASP A 29 -8.23 6.49 3.00
C ASP A 29 -9.71 6.49 2.64
N GLU A 30 -10.09 7.15 1.57
CA GLU A 30 -11.46 7.16 1.04
C GLU A 30 -11.90 5.76 0.60
N ARG A 31 -11.04 5.01 -0.08
CA ARG A 31 -11.35 3.63 -0.50
C ARG A 31 -11.65 2.73 0.69
N PHE A 32 -10.95 2.92 1.81
CA PHE A 32 -11.15 2.13 3.02
C PHE A 32 -12.26 2.65 3.94
N ARG A 33 -12.83 3.82 3.66
CA ARG A 33 -14.04 4.32 4.33
C ARG A 33 -15.32 3.72 3.76
N ASP A 34 -15.27 3.18 2.56
CA ASP A 34 -16.39 2.46 1.97
C ASP A 34 -16.74 1.27 2.86
N GLU A 35 -17.99 1.13 3.24
CA GLU A 35 -18.47 0.00 4.07
C GLU A 35 -18.26 -1.36 3.41
N HIS A 36 -18.05 -1.40 2.10
CA HIS A 36 -17.80 -2.62 1.32
C HIS A 36 -16.31 -2.90 1.10
N TRP A 37 -15.41 -2.21 1.79
CA TRP A 37 -13.97 -2.35 1.59
C TRP A 37 -13.48 -3.80 1.75
N ARG A 38 -14.14 -4.58 2.59
CA ARG A 38 -13.73 -5.98 2.84
C ARG A 38 -13.89 -6.86 1.62
N ALA A 39 -14.92 -6.63 0.81
CA ALA A 39 -15.12 -7.35 -0.45
C ALA A 39 -13.99 -7.09 -1.46
N HIS A 40 -13.29 -5.96 -1.32
CA HIS A 40 -12.23 -5.51 -2.22
C HIS A 40 -10.85 -5.39 -1.53
N VAL A 41 -10.68 -5.99 -0.34
CA VAL A 41 -9.48 -5.79 0.48
C VAL A 41 -8.21 -6.23 -0.24
N PHE A 42 -8.22 -7.35 -0.95
CA PHE A 42 -7.04 -7.83 -1.67
C PHE A 42 -6.64 -6.88 -2.81
N GLU A 43 -7.62 -6.38 -3.55
CA GLU A 43 -7.39 -5.38 -4.60
C GLU A 43 -6.83 -4.07 -4.03
N HIS A 44 -7.40 -3.59 -2.93
CA HIS A 44 -6.94 -2.37 -2.27
C HIS A 44 -5.51 -2.50 -1.74
N VAL A 45 -5.18 -3.61 -1.09
CA VAL A 45 -3.82 -3.88 -0.60
C VAL A 45 -2.84 -4.01 -1.77
N ARG A 46 -3.21 -4.67 -2.86
CA ARG A 46 -2.36 -4.73 -4.06
C ARG A 46 -2.08 -3.35 -4.65
N THR A 47 -3.07 -2.48 -4.67
CA THR A 47 -2.90 -1.08 -5.11
C THR A 47 -1.90 -0.34 -4.21
N ASP A 48 -1.96 -0.55 -2.91
CA ASP A 48 -1.03 0.03 -1.95
C ASP A 48 0.40 -0.48 -2.19
N LEU A 49 0.56 -1.79 -2.44
CA LEU A 49 1.86 -2.39 -2.74
C LEU A 49 2.44 -1.88 -4.06
N ASP A 50 1.63 -1.66 -5.07
CA ASP A 50 2.06 -1.06 -6.35
C ASP A 50 2.60 0.36 -6.13
N HIS A 51 1.90 1.16 -5.35
CA HIS A 51 2.32 2.52 -5.03
C HIS A 51 3.64 2.54 -4.26
N ILE A 52 3.73 1.78 -3.19
CA ILE A 52 4.92 1.71 -2.34
C ILE A 52 6.11 1.14 -3.12
N GLY A 53 5.90 0.07 -3.88
CA GLY A 53 6.92 -0.55 -4.70
C GLY A 53 7.46 0.38 -5.78
N SER A 54 6.61 1.20 -6.39
CA SER A 54 7.04 2.17 -7.42
C SER A 54 7.84 3.34 -6.85
N ALA A 55 7.52 3.76 -5.63
CA ALA A 55 8.22 4.85 -4.93
C ALA A 55 9.50 4.37 -4.24
N TRP A 56 9.61 3.08 -3.96
CA TRP A 56 10.70 2.52 -3.19
C TRP A 56 11.90 2.19 -4.06
N ARG A 57 12.96 2.97 -3.87
CA ARG A 57 14.26 2.76 -4.54
C ARG A 57 15.22 1.88 -3.71
N ALA A 58 14.68 1.12 -2.77
CA ALA A 58 15.48 0.21 -1.96
C ALA A 58 16.10 -0.92 -2.79
N ALA A 59 17.01 -1.65 -2.16
CA ALA A 59 17.66 -2.78 -2.80
C ALA A 59 16.66 -3.76 -3.42
N ASP A 60 17.00 -4.33 -4.56
CA ASP A 60 16.15 -5.22 -5.35
C ASP A 60 15.46 -6.33 -4.55
N ARG A 61 16.06 -6.77 -3.44
CA ARG A 61 15.54 -7.83 -2.59
C ARG A 61 14.20 -7.45 -1.94
N GLU A 62 14.10 -6.24 -1.42
CA GLU A 62 12.91 -5.77 -0.72
C GLU A 62 11.78 -5.46 -1.70
N ARG A 63 12.12 -4.88 -2.84
CA ARG A 63 11.16 -4.67 -3.92
C ARG A 63 10.58 -5.99 -4.41
N ARG A 64 11.41 -7.02 -4.60
CA ARG A 64 10.97 -8.36 -4.99
C ARG A 64 10.05 -8.99 -3.95
N ARG A 65 10.24 -8.71 -2.66
CA ARG A 65 9.34 -9.19 -1.61
C ARG A 65 7.94 -8.59 -1.78
N LEU A 66 7.85 -7.28 -2.01
CA LEU A 66 6.56 -6.61 -2.26
C LEU A 66 5.89 -7.12 -3.54
N GLU A 67 6.65 -7.32 -4.61
CA GLU A 67 6.14 -7.87 -5.86
C GLU A 67 5.57 -9.28 -5.67
N ARG A 68 6.27 -10.15 -4.96
CA ARG A 68 5.78 -11.51 -4.65
C ARG A 68 4.51 -11.47 -3.80
N THR A 69 4.50 -10.63 -2.77
CA THR A 69 3.32 -10.47 -1.92
C THR A 69 2.12 -9.98 -2.74
N ARG A 70 2.33 -9.07 -3.67
CA ARG A 70 1.31 -8.59 -4.60
C ARG A 70 0.77 -9.73 -5.48
N GLU A 71 1.65 -10.57 -6.02
CA GLU A 71 1.26 -11.74 -6.83
C GLU A 71 0.45 -12.75 -6.00
N GLU A 72 0.89 -13.04 -4.79
CA GLU A 72 0.19 -13.93 -3.85
C GLU A 72 -1.22 -13.41 -3.52
N LEU A 73 -1.36 -12.10 -3.34
CA LEU A 73 -2.69 -11.48 -3.15
C LEU A 73 -3.58 -11.63 -4.39
N GLY A 74 -3.01 -11.53 -5.58
CA GLY A 74 -3.73 -11.77 -6.83
C GLY A 74 -4.22 -13.22 -6.93
N ASP A 75 -3.39 -14.18 -6.55
CA ASP A 75 -3.75 -15.60 -6.51
C ASP A 75 -4.84 -15.87 -5.48
N LEU A 76 -4.75 -15.27 -4.29
CA LEU A 76 -5.79 -15.35 -3.27
C LEU A 76 -7.12 -14.80 -3.77
N GLN A 77 -7.12 -13.66 -4.42
CA GLN A 77 -8.32 -13.07 -5.01
C GLN A 77 -8.94 -14.00 -6.03
N ALA A 78 -8.15 -14.58 -6.92
CA ALA A 78 -8.62 -15.53 -7.92
C ALA A 78 -9.23 -16.78 -7.28
N LYS A 79 -8.62 -17.32 -6.22
CA LYS A 79 -9.16 -18.45 -5.46
C LYS A 79 -10.49 -18.10 -4.79
N MET A 80 -10.58 -16.93 -4.19
CA MET A 80 -11.81 -16.47 -3.54
C MET A 80 -12.95 -16.29 -4.53
N GLU A 81 -12.69 -15.80 -5.74
CA GLU A 81 -13.67 -15.72 -6.82
C GLU A 81 -14.19 -17.09 -7.26
N GLN A 82 -13.39 -18.15 -7.06
CA GLN A 82 -13.76 -19.53 -7.29
C GLN A 82 -14.38 -20.20 -6.05
N GLY A 83 -14.66 -19.46 -5.00
CA GLY A 83 -15.21 -19.97 -3.74
C GLY A 83 -14.22 -20.76 -2.89
N ARG A 84 -12.89 -20.62 -3.13
CA ARG A 84 -11.84 -21.29 -2.36
C ARG A 84 -11.12 -20.31 -1.44
N TYR A 85 -11.14 -20.59 -0.16
CA TYR A 85 -10.40 -19.85 0.85
C TYR A 85 -9.10 -20.57 1.19
N ASP A 86 -7.95 -19.89 0.98
CA ASP A 86 -6.63 -20.40 1.33
C ASP A 86 -6.05 -19.59 2.51
N GLY A 87 -6.36 -20.06 3.73
CA GLY A 87 -5.92 -19.42 4.96
C GLY A 87 -4.39 -19.49 5.16
N GLY A 88 -3.74 -20.54 4.67
CA GLY A 88 -2.28 -20.67 4.74
C GLY A 88 -1.58 -19.63 3.90
N GLU A 89 -2.00 -19.43 2.67
CA GLU A 89 -1.46 -18.40 1.79
C GLU A 89 -1.73 -16.98 2.34
N LEU A 90 -2.93 -16.75 2.89
CA LEU A 90 -3.24 -15.46 3.54
C LEU A 90 -2.32 -15.19 4.73
N ASN A 91 -2.02 -16.19 5.55
CA ASN A 91 -1.06 -16.05 6.66
C ASN A 91 0.34 -15.70 6.15
N ASP A 92 0.80 -16.31 5.08
CA ASP A 92 2.10 -16.00 4.47
C ASP A 92 2.17 -14.56 3.97
N VAL A 93 1.10 -14.07 3.36
CA VAL A 93 0.97 -12.67 2.94
C VAL A 93 1.02 -11.73 4.14
N ILE A 94 0.28 -12.01 5.20
CA ILE A 94 0.27 -11.21 6.42
C ILE A 94 1.68 -11.16 7.04
N ASP A 95 2.39 -12.28 7.10
CA ASP A 95 3.77 -12.33 7.61
C ASP A 95 4.73 -11.50 6.76
N SER A 96 4.64 -11.59 5.43
CA SER A 96 5.44 -10.79 4.50
C SER A 96 5.19 -9.29 4.67
N LEU A 97 3.93 -8.89 4.77
CA LEU A 97 3.57 -7.48 4.99
C LEU A 97 4.05 -6.96 6.34
N THR A 98 3.96 -7.78 7.37
CA THR A 98 4.48 -7.43 8.70
C THR A 98 5.98 -7.14 8.65
N LYS A 99 6.75 -7.97 7.95
CA LYS A 99 8.18 -7.75 7.76
C LYS A 99 8.47 -6.46 6.99
N SER A 100 7.73 -6.20 5.93
CA SER A 100 7.89 -4.99 5.13
C SER A 100 7.48 -3.72 5.89
N SER A 101 6.44 -3.79 6.72
CA SER A 101 5.97 -2.66 7.54
C SER A 101 6.97 -2.25 8.62
N ASN A 102 7.89 -3.14 9.00
CA ASN A 102 8.95 -2.85 9.97
C ASN A 102 10.27 -2.42 9.31
N ASP A 103 10.31 -2.30 7.99
CA ASP A 103 11.52 -1.90 7.27
C ASP A 103 11.74 -0.39 7.38
N GLU A 104 12.80 0.00 8.07
CA GLU A 104 13.15 1.40 8.30
C GLU A 104 13.52 2.18 7.03
N ARG A 105 13.79 1.50 5.93
CA ARG A 105 14.08 2.14 4.64
C ARG A 105 12.84 2.70 3.96
N LEU A 106 11.66 2.23 4.34
CA LEU A 106 10.40 2.83 3.93
C LEU A 106 10.14 4.12 4.70
N SER A 107 9.45 5.07 4.06
CA SER A 107 9.00 6.26 4.75
C SER A 107 8.07 5.87 5.92
N PRO A 108 8.02 6.67 7.01
CA PRO A 108 7.08 6.40 8.10
C PRO A 108 5.64 6.25 7.63
N ARG A 109 5.23 7.03 6.66
CA ARG A 109 3.87 7.00 6.12
C ARG A 109 3.58 5.73 5.35
N ASP A 110 4.52 5.25 4.55
CA ASP A 110 4.39 3.97 3.83
C ASP A 110 4.38 2.78 4.80
N ARG A 111 5.16 2.84 5.87
CA ARG A 111 5.08 1.85 6.94
C ARG A 111 3.72 1.82 7.60
N ASP A 112 3.13 2.97 7.86
CA ASP A 112 1.78 3.08 8.43
C ASP A 112 0.73 2.48 7.48
N VAL A 113 0.86 2.71 6.16
CA VAL A 113 -0.01 2.08 5.16
C VAL A 113 0.09 0.56 5.23
N LEU A 114 1.30 0.00 5.27
CA LEU A 114 1.49 -1.46 5.35
C LEU A 114 1.00 -2.05 6.68
N HIS A 115 1.15 -1.32 7.79
CA HIS A 115 0.57 -1.73 9.07
C HIS A 115 -0.96 -1.78 9.00
N ASP A 116 -1.58 -0.77 8.41
CA ASP A 116 -3.04 -0.75 8.23
C ASP A 116 -3.50 -1.88 7.33
N ASP A 117 -2.81 -2.12 6.21
CA ASP A 117 -3.10 -3.24 5.30
C ASP A 117 -3.02 -4.59 6.03
N THR A 118 -1.98 -4.78 6.83
CA THR A 118 -1.80 -5.99 7.65
C THR A 118 -2.98 -6.18 8.60
N ASN A 119 -3.38 -5.13 9.31
CA ASN A 119 -4.51 -5.19 10.24
C ASN A 119 -5.83 -5.49 9.53
N ARG A 120 -6.03 -4.96 8.34
CA ARG A 120 -7.23 -5.22 7.54
C ARG A 120 -7.28 -6.66 7.03
N LEU A 121 -6.16 -7.23 6.64
CA LEU A 121 -6.08 -8.63 6.25
C LEU A 121 -6.28 -9.56 7.44
N MET A 122 -5.78 -9.19 8.63
CA MET A 122 -6.06 -9.93 9.86
C MET A 122 -7.55 -9.90 10.23
N ASP A 123 -8.19 -8.74 10.13
CA ASP A 123 -9.64 -8.60 10.33
C ASP A 123 -10.41 -9.47 9.34
N TYR A 124 -10.04 -9.44 8.07
CA TYR A 124 -10.62 -10.30 7.05
C TYR A 124 -10.47 -11.78 7.39
N ARG A 125 -9.28 -12.22 7.80
CA ARG A 125 -8.99 -13.61 8.19
C ARG A 125 -9.89 -14.08 9.34
N GLU A 126 -10.09 -13.22 10.34
CA GLU A 126 -10.89 -13.54 11.52
C GLU A 126 -12.38 -13.61 11.22
N HIS A 127 -12.86 -12.89 10.21
CA HIS A 127 -14.28 -12.74 9.92
C HIS A 127 -14.70 -13.18 8.51
N HIS A 128 -13.82 -13.90 7.78
CA HIS A 128 -14.11 -14.27 6.38
C HIS A 128 -15.40 -15.08 6.22
N ASP A 129 -15.76 -15.90 7.19
CA ASP A 129 -17.01 -16.68 7.18
C ASP A 129 -18.26 -15.78 7.16
N HIS A 130 -18.13 -14.56 7.68
CA HIS A 130 -19.20 -13.56 7.68
C HIS A 130 -19.25 -12.76 6.38
N TRP A 131 -18.11 -12.57 5.72
CA TRP A 131 -18.01 -11.76 4.51
C TRP A 131 -18.26 -12.55 3.23
N ALA A 132 -18.14 -13.86 3.28
CA ALA A 132 -18.32 -14.79 2.13
C ALA A 132 -19.78 -15.14 1.83
N ARG A 133 -20.72 -14.54 2.55
CA ARG A 133 -22.17 -14.82 2.40
C ARG A 133 -22.90 -13.69 1.74
#